data_b4333b92f98b6b6504c7905cc46b65bc
#
_entry.id   b4333b92f98b6b6504c7905cc46b65bc
#
_cell.length_a   1.000
_cell.length_b   1.000
_cell.length_c   1.000
_cell.angle_alpha   90.00
_cell.angle_beta   90.00
_cell.angle_gamma   90.00
#
_symmetry.space_group_name_H-M   'P 1'
#
loop_
_entity.id
_entity.type
_entity.pdbx_description
1 polymer ?
#
loop_
_entity_poly.entity_id
_entity_poly.type
_entity_poly.pdbx_seq_one_letter_code
_entity_poly.pdbx_strand_id
1 'polypeptide(L)'
;MSLDDLLQAAKHAQGRAYAPYSRFKVGAAVRSAGGNVFAGCNVENAAFPAGTCAEEAAIAAMIASGERSIVEVLVLGDGDTLVTPCGACRQRIREFAGPETPIHVAGPEGVRRTFRVEDLLPFSFGPDTLGAGEGGR
;
A
#
# COMPACT_ATOMS: atom_id res chain seq x y z
N MET A 1 2.75 -7.97 16.99
CA MET A 1 2.37 -7.30 15.74
C MET A 1 2.61 -5.82 15.92
N SER A 2 3.67 -5.34 15.37
CA SER A 2 4.10 -3.97 15.57
C SER A 2 4.21 -3.23 14.26
N LEU A 3 4.22 -1.89 14.36
CA LEU A 3 4.49 -1.03 13.22
C LEU A 3 5.87 -1.32 12.62
N ASP A 4 6.82 -1.73 13.46
CA ASP A 4 8.16 -2.06 13.01
C ASP A 4 8.18 -3.24 12.04
N ASP A 5 7.31 -4.22 12.23
CA ASP A 5 7.20 -5.35 11.30
C ASP A 5 6.85 -4.87 9.90
N LEU A 6 5.89 -3.94 9.80
CA LEU A 6 5.53 -3.34 8.50
C LEU A 6 6.69 -2.56 7.91
N LEU A 7 7.37 -1.77 8.74
CA LEU A 7 8.47 -0.94 8.29
C LEU A 7 9.62 -1.80 7.74
N GLN A 8 9.98 -2.87 8.45
CA GLN A 8 11.07 -3.75 8.02
C GLN A 8 10.70 -4.50 6.73
N ALA A 9 9.45 -4.96 6.62
CA ALA A 9 8.98 -5.62 5.40
C ALA A 9 9.02 -4.66 4.19
N ALA A 10 8.58 -3.43 4.39
CA ALA A 10 8.60 -2.41 3.33
C ALA A 10 10.03 -2.04 2.92
N LYS A 11 10.95 -1.91 3.89
CA LYS A 11 12.36 -1.63 3.61
C LYS A 11 13.01 -2.74 2.79
N HIS A 12 12.74 -3.99 3.18
CA HIS A 12 13.28 -5.14 2.46
C HIS A 12 12.79 -5.15 1.01
N ALA A 13 11.50 -4.93 0.81
CA ALA A 13 10.93 -4.87 -0.53
C ALA A 13 11.49 -3.69 -1.33
N GLN A 14 11.58 -2.50 -0.71
CA GLN A 14 12.13 -1.31 -1.37
C GLN A 14 13.52 -1.56 -1.94
N GLY A 15 14.36 -2.30 -1.21
CA GLY A 15 15.72 -2.61 -1.66
C GLY A 15 15.75 -3.44 -2.94
N ARG A 16 14.64 -4.08 -3.30
CA ARG A 16 14.52 -4.92 -4.50
C ARG A 16 13.71 -4.26 -5.61
N ALA A 17 13.28 -3.01 -5.43
CA ALA A 17 12.51 -2.30 -6.43
C ALA A 17 13.25 -2.20 -7.75
N TYR A 18 12.51 -2.33 -8.85
CA TYR A 18 13.04 -2.18 -10.19
C TYR A 18 12.59 -0.81 -10.73
N ALA A 19 13.48 0.19 -10.62
CA ALA A 19 13.15 1.58 -10.94
C ALA A 19 14.23 2.22 -11.82
N PRO A 20 14.53 1.65 -13.01
CA PRO A 20 15.62 2.16 -13.84
C PRO A 20 15.32 3.51 -14.50
N TYR A 21 14.04 3.87 -14.61
CA TYR A 21 13.61 5.10 -15.29
C TYR A 21 13.49 6.26 -14.33
N SER A 22 12.74 6.10 -13.25
CA SER A 22 12.54 7.16 -12.26
C SER A 22 13.67 7.24 -11.25
N ARG A 23 14.33 6.12 -10.99
CA ARG A 23 15.32 5.95 -9.90
C ARG A 23 14.69 6.22 -8.53
N PHE A 24 13.38 6.11 -8.44
CA PHE A 24 12.64 6.33 -7.20
C PHE A 24 12.07 5.00 -6.72
N LYS A 25 12.72 4.43 -5.70
CA LYS A 25 12.36 3.12 -5.15
C LYS A 25 11.34 3.28 -4.04
N VAL A 26 10.26 2.51 -4.13
CA VAL A 26 9.19 2.51 -3.14
C VAL A 26 8.99 1.08 -2.64
N GLY A 27 8.83 0.94 -1.35
CA GLY A 27 8.39 -0.29 -0.72
C GLY A 27 7.05 -0.06 -0.05
N ALA A 28 6.25 -1.10 0.04
CA ALA A 28 4.99 -1.04 0.75
C ALA A 28 4.75 -2.33 1.50
N ALA A 29 3.98 -2.25 2.57
CA ALA A 29 3.55 -3.42 3.30
C ALA A 29 2.11 -3.23 3.76
N VAL A 30 1.34 -4.30 3.73
CA VAL A 30 -0.02 -4.32 4.24
C VAL A 30 -0.12 -5.41 5.30
N ARG A 31 -0.89 -5.14 6.36
CA ARG A 31 -1.25 -6.13 7.36
C ARG A 31 -2.68 -6.55 7.13
N SER A 32 -2.89 -7.85 7.01
CA SER A 32 -4.24 -8.40 6.84
C SER A 32 -4.95 -8.53 8.18
N ALA A 33 -6.27 -8.71 8.14
CA ALA A 33 -7.06 -8.96 9.34
C ALA A 33 -6.59 -10.22 10.08
N GLY A 34 -6.01 -11.18 9.37
CA GLY A 34 -5.43 -12.38 9.97
C GLY A 34 -4.09 -12.13 10.67
N GLY A 35 -3.56 -10.92 10.60
CA GLY A 35 -2.30 -10.56 11.25
C GLY A 35 -1.05 -10.80 10.41
N ASN A 36 -1.20 -11.23 9.16
CA ASN A 36 -0.07 -11.49 8.27
C ASN A 36 0.35 -10.22 7.55
N VAL A 37 1.63 -10.12 7.24
CA VAL A 37 2.21 -8.97 6.54
C VAL A 37 2.60 -9.39 5.12
N PHE A 38 2.21 -8.57 4.15
CA PHE A 38 2.54 -8.77 2.74
C PHE A 38 3.22 -7.51 2.23
N ALA A 39 4.32 -7.68 1.51
CA ALA A 39 5.11 -6.56 1.03
C ALA A 39 5.25 -6.57 -0.48
N GLY A 40 5.54 -5.41 -1.04
CA GLY A 40 5.79 -5.24 -2.45
C GLY A 40 6.67 -4.03 -2.72
N CYS A 41 7.16 -3.93 -3.94
CA CYS A 41 7.97 -2.82 -4.40
C CYS A 41 7.48 -2.38 -5.78
N ASN A 42 7.88 -1.19 -6.20
CA ASN A 42 7.54 -0.75 -7.56
C ASN A 42 8.40 -1.49 -8.57
N VAL A 43 7.75 -1.83 -9.68
CA VAL A 43 8.38 -2.49 -10.83
C VAL A 43 8.04 -1.66 -12.06
N GLU A 44 9.02 -0.93 -12.57
CA GLU A 44 8.82 -0.08 -13.72
C GLU A 44 8.93 -0.87 -15.02
N ASN A 45 8.44 -0.30 -16.08
CA ASN A 45 8.46 -0.91 -17.39
C ASN A 45 8.71 0.20 -18.42
N ALA A 46 9.42 -0.13 -19.50
CA ALA A 46 9.63 0.81 -20.60
C ALA A 46 8.28 1.27 -21.19
N ALA A 47 7.28 0.39 -21.18
CA ALA A 47 5.90 0.77 -21.42
C ALA A 47 5.30 1.23 -20.10
N PHE A 48 5.31 2.52 -19.83
CA PHE A 48 4.95 3.10 -18.54
C PHE A 48 3.63 2.56 -17.96
N PRO A 49 2.55 2.42 -18.75
CA PRO A 49 1.29 1.88 -18.20
C PRO A 49 1.38 0.43 -17.69
N ALA A 50 2.42 -0.30 -18.07
CA ALA A 50 2.61 -1.69 -17.63
C ALA A 50 3.37 -1.79 -16.30
N GLY A 51 3.78 -0.65 -15.73
CA GLY A 51 4.46 -0.63 -14.44
C GLY A 51 3.52 -0.97 -13.28
N THR A 52 4.11 -1.43 -12.17
CA THR A 52 3.38 -1.82 -10.96
C THR A 52 3.83 -0.97 -9.79
N CYS A 53 2.88 -0.43 -9.04
CA CYS A 53 3.17 0.29 -7.79
C CYS A 53 3.46 -0.69 -6.66
N ALA A 54 4.21 -0.23 -5.67
CA ALA A 54 4.56 -1.05 -4.50
C ALA A 54 3.30 -1.54 -3.76
N GLU A 55 2.34 -0.65 -3.54
CA GLU A 55 1.10 -0.98 -2.85
C GLU A 55 0.29 -2.02 -3.62
N GLU A 56 0.23 -1.89 -4.93
CA GLU A 56 -0.43 -2.85 -5.81
C GLU A 56 0.17 -4.23 -5.68
N ALA A 57 1.50 -4.31 -5.65
CA ALA A 57 2.21 -5.59 -5.50
C ALA A 57 1.93 -6.22 -4.12
N ALA A 58 1.92 -5.41 -3.06
CA ALA A 58 1.64 -5.91 -1.71
C ALA A 58 0.21 -6.44 -1.61
N ILE A 59 -0.76 -5.72 -2.17
CA ILE A 59 -2.17 -6.15 -2.17
C ILE A 59 -2.33 -7.43 -2.97
N ALA A 60 -1.69 -7.53 -4.15
CA ALA A 60 -1.76 -8.73 -4.97
C ALA A 60 -1.23 -9.95 -4.20
N ALA A 61 -0.13 -9.79 -3.47
CA ALA A 61 0.42 -10.88 -2.64
C ALA A 61 -0.57 -11.29 -1.54
N MET A 62 -1.23 -10.34 -0.90
CA MET A 62 -2.24 -10.63 0.11
C MET A 62 -3.40 -11.44 -0.48
N ILE A 63 -3.93 -11.00 -1.61
CA ILE A 63 -5.04 -11.67 -2.28
C ILE A 63 -4.63 -13.10 -2.69
N ALA A 64 -3.40 -13.26 -3.21
CA ALA A 64 -2.89 -14.57 -3.62
C ALA A 64 -2.79 -15.55 -2.44
N SER A 65 -2.63 -15.04 -1.22
CA SER A 65 -2.59 -15.87 -0.02
C SER A 65 -3.99 -16.32 0.45
N GLY A 66 -5.05 -15.72 -0.09
CA GLY A 66 -6.43 -16.00 0.30
C GLY A 66 -7.04 -14.98 1.24
N GLU A 67 -6.28 -13.99 1.70
CA GLU A 67 -6.78 -12.94 2.59
C GLU A 67 -7.26 -11.74 1.79
N ARG A 68 -8.28 -11.05 2.30
CA ARG A 68 -8.97 -9.99 1.54
C ARG A 68 -9.28 -8.74 2.35
N SER A 69 -8.80 -8.64 3.57
CA SER A 69 -9.08 -7.49 4.42
C SER A 69 -7.80 -6.89 4.96
N ILE A 70 -7.61 -5.60 4.72
CA ILE A 70 -6.45 -4.84 5.16
C ILE A 70 -6.81 -4.09 6.43
N VAL A 71 -5.98 -4.19 7.46
CA VAL A 71 -6.15 -3.46 8.70
C VAL A 71 -5.09 -2.38 8.91
N GLU A 72 -4.02 -2.40 8.11
CA GLU A 72 -2.93 -1.42 8.25
C GLU A 72 -2.09 -1.40 6.98
N VAL A 73 -1.64 -0.21 6.56
CA VAL A 73 -0.81 -0.03 5.37
C VAL A 73 0.40 0.83 5.73
N LEU A 74 1.55 0.51 5.16
CA LEU A 74 2.74 1.36 5.25
C LEU A 74 3.36 1.51 3.86
N VAL A 75 3.67 2.75 3.49
CA VAL A 75 4.34 3.08 2.23
C VAL A 75 5.64 3.78 2.56
N LEU A 76 6.73 3.30 1.98
CA LEU A 76 8.08 3.79 2.22
C LEU A 76 8.69 4.30 0.93
N GLY A 77 8.99 5.59 0.87
CA GLY A 77 9.68 6.21 -0.26
C GLY A 77 11.00 6.81 0.16
N ASP A 78 11.80 7.18 -0.84
CA ASP A 78 13.07 7.88 -0.64
C ASP A 78 12.84 9.38 -0.53
N GLY A 79 13.84 10.08 0.01
CA GLY A 79 13.85 11.54 0.03
C GLY A 79 13.13 12.14 1.22
N ASP A 80 12.88 13.44 1.14
CA ASP A 80 12.39 14.24 2.27
C ASP A 80 10.90 14.53 2.21
N THR A 81 10.22 14.20 1.10
CA THR A 81 8.80 14.49 0.95
C THR A 81 7.95 13.34 1.47
N LEU A 82 6.68 13.65 1.77
CA LEU A 82 5.71 12.61 2.08
C LEU A 82 5.34 11.88 0.79
N VAL A 83 5.66 10.59 0.74
CA VAL A 83 5.34 9.75 -0.41
C VAL A 83 4.04 9.01 -0.11
N THR A 84 2.92 9.71 -0.31
CA THR A 84 1.60 9.10 -0.14
C THR A 84 1.29 8.19 -1.32
N PRO A 85 0.39 7.21 -1.16
CA PRO A 85 -0.03 6.39 -2.28
C PRO A 85 -0.61 7.27 -3.40
N CYS A 86 -0.32 6.91 -4.65
CA CYS A 86 -0.92 7.62 -5.79
C CYS A 86 -2.43 7.38 -5.82
N GLY A 87 -3.15 8.15 -6.64
CA GLY A 87 -4.61 8.06 -6.70
C GLY A 87 -5.12 6.65 -6.98
N ALA A 88 -4.50 5.96 -7.92
CA ALA A 88 -4.88 4.58 -8.26
C ALA A 88 -4.69 3.63 -7.07
N CYS A 89 -3.58 3.78 -6.33
CA CYS A 89 -3.32 2.93 -5.17
C CYS A 89 -4.24 3.25 -4.00
N ARG A 90 -4.65 4.52 -3.85
CA ARG A 90 -5.66 4.86 -2.84
C ARG A 90 -6.96 4.12 -3.12
N GLN A 91 -7.36 4.03 -4.37
CA GLN A 91 -8.55 3.28 -4.80
C GLN A 91 -8.36 1.77 -4.55
N ARG A 92 -7.17 1.23 -4.85
CA ARG A 92 -6.86 -0.18 -4.60
C ARG A 92 -6.95 -0.53 -3.12
N ILE A 93 -6.42 0.34 -2.27
CA ILE A 93 -6.48 0.16 -0.82
C ILE A 93 -7.94 0.23 -0.35
N ARG A 94 -8.70 1.18 -0.88
CA ARG A 94 -10.12 1.36 -0.53
C ARG A 94 -10.95 0.10 -0.75
N GLU A 95 -10.61 -0.70 -1.74
CA GLU A 95 -11.34 -1.94 -2.05
C GLU A 95 -11.32 -2.92 -0.86
N PHE A 96 -10.21 -2.97 -0.12
CA PHE A 96 -9.97 -4.00 0.89
C PHE A 96 -9.87 -3.45 2.32
N ALA A 97 -9.97 -2.14 2.50
CA ALA A 97 -9.78 -1.49 3.78
C ALA A 97 -10.96 -0.62 4.15
N GLY A 98 -11.22 -0.47 5.44
CA GLY A 98 -12.24 0.44 5.94
C GLY A 98 -11.78 1.90 5.93
N PRO A 99 -12.73 2.85 6.15
CA PRO A 99 -12.40 4.28 6.08
C PRO A 99 -11.41 4.74 7.15
N GLU A 100 -11.33 4.05 8.28
CA GLU A 100 -10.46 4.42 9.39
C GLU A 100 -9.12 3.69 9.38
N THR A 101 -8.90 2.79 8.41
CA THR A 101 -7.67 2.02 8.32
C THR A 101 -6.47 2.96 8.19
N PRO A 102 -5.44 2.80 9.04
CA PRO A 102 -4.28 3.68 8.99
C PRO A 102 -3.38 3.39 7.79
N ILE A 103 -2.91 4.46 7.18
CA ILE A 103 -1.90 4.43 6.12
C ILE A 103 -0.70 5.21 6.65
N HIS A 104 0.36 4.50 6.99
CA HIS A 104 1.59 5.09 7.49
C HIS A 104 2.47 5.47 6.31
N VAL A 105 2.93 6.72 6.29
CA VAL A 105 3.84 7.20 5.25
C VAL A 105 5.22 7.35 5.89
N ALA A 106 6.19 6.62 5.36
CA ALA A 106 7.53 6.52 5.94
C ALA A 106 8.59 7.01 4.96
N GLY A 107 9.70 7.45 5.51
CA GLY A 107 10.92 7.74 4.78
C GLY A 107 12.08 6.94 5.36
N PRO A 108 13.32 7.24 4.94
CA PRO A 108 14.50 6.48 5.38
C PRO A 108 14.65 6.41 6.91
N GLU A 109 14.19 7.43 7.61
CA GLU A 109 14.34 7.50 9.08
C GLU A 109 13.19 6.79 9.83
N GLY A 110 12.07 6.46 9.16
CA GLY A 110 10.91 5.84 9.78
C GLY A 110 9.61 6.52 9.40
N VAL A 111 8.54 6.25 10.15
CA VAL A 111 7.23 6.82 9.88
C VAL A 111 7.25 8.33 10.11
N ARG A 112 6.77 9.07 9.09
CA ARG A 112 6.69 10.53 9.13
C ARG A 112 5.29 11.02 9.48
N ARG A 113 4.27 10.33 8.98
CA ARG A 113 2.88 10.70 9.19
C ARG A 113 1.95 9.53 8.93
N THR A 114 0.83 9.50 9.65
CA THR A 114 -0.20 8.48 9.48
C THR A 114 -1.51 9.17 9.08
N PHE A 115 -2.13 8.64 8.04
CA PHE A 115 -3.44 9.08 7.55
C PHE A 115 -4.43 7.94 7.71
N ARG A 116 -5.73 8.26 7.69
CA ARG A 116 -6.76 7.26 7.50
C ARG A 116 -7.08 7.16 6.01
N VAL A 117 -7.63 6.04 5.59
CA VAL A 117 -8.04 5.88 4.18
C VAL A 117 -8.97 7.03 3.75
N GLU A 118 -9.94 7.40 4.59
CA GLU A 118 -10.87 8.47 4.25
C GLU A 118 -10.21 9.84 4.14
N ASP A 119 -9.07 10.05 4.77
CA ASP A 119 -8.33 11.31 4.63
C ASP A 119 -7.72 11.44 3.24
N LEU A 120 -7.27 10.34 2.67
CA LEU A 120 -6.58 10.33 1.37
C LEU A 120 -7.53 10.06 0.20
N LEU A 121 -8.74 9.54 0.46
CA LEU A 121 -9.73 9.30 -0.57
C LEU A 121 -11.13 9.57 0.00
N PRO A 122 -11.48 10.86 0.22
CA PRO A 122 -12.78 11.21 0.77
C PRO A 122 -13.90 10.99 -0.24
N PHE A 123 -15.09 10.63 0.28
CA PHE A 123 -16.28 10.41 -0.56
C PHE A 123 -16.03 9.44 -1.70
N SER A 124 -15.31 8.36 -1.40
CA SER A 124 -14.78 7.48 -2.43
C SER A 124 -15.80 6.49 -2.96
N PHE A 125 -15.66 6.16 -4.23
CA PHE A 125 -16.32 5.02 -4.85
C PHE A 125 -15.73 3.73 -4.27
N GLY A 126 -16.58 2.77 -3.92
CA GLY A 126 -16.09 1.52 -3.36
C GLY A 126 -17.11 0.39 -3.52
N PRO A 127 -16.85 -0.78 -2.92
CA PRO A 127 -17.74 -1.94 -3.01
C PRO A 127 -19.17 -1.65 -2.57
N ASP A 128 -19.33 -0.83 -1.54
CA ASP A 128 -20.64 -0.41 -1.03
C ASP A 128 -21.44 0.37 -2.08
N THR A 129 -20.76 1.14 -2.93
CA THR A 129 -21.42 1.91 -4.01
C THR A 129 -22.10 0.97 -5.01
N LEU A 130 -21.51 -0.19 -5.26
CA LEU A 130 -22.06 -1.19 -6.18
C LEU A 130 -22.93 -2.23 -5.48
N GLY A 131 -23.25 -2.02 -4.19
CA GLY A 131 -24.09 -2.94 -3.45
C GLY A 131 -23.42 -4.22 -2.98
N ALA A 132 -22.09 -4.34 -3.17
CA ALA A 132 -21.34 -5.50 -2.68
C ALA A 132 -21.14 -5.44 -1.16
N GLY A 133 -21.17 -4.23 -0.59
CA GLY A 133 -21.04 -4.02 0.86
C GLY A 133 -19.80 -4.69 1.41
N GLU A 134 -20.00 -5.55 2.41
CA GLU A 134 -18.91 -6.26 3.06
C GLU A 134 -18.58 -7.60 2.40
N GLY A 135 -19.35 -8.00 1.39
CA GLY A 135 -19.19 -9.31 0.76
C GLY A 135 -17.84 -9.50 0.07
N GLY A 136 -17.21 -8.43 -0.35
CA GLY A 136 -15.92 -8.48 -1.03
C GLY A 136 -14.71 -8.54 -0.10
N ARG A 137 -14.91 -8.40 1.19
CA ARG A 137 -13.82 -8.29 2.16
C ARG A 137 -13.61 -9.52 3.03
#